data_3a25b998815d71f75b43cb44d785208c
#
_entry.id   3a25b998815d71f75b43cb44d785208c
#
_cell.length_a   1.000
_cell.length_b   1.000
_cell.length_c   1.000
_cell.angle_alpha   90.00
_cell.angle_beta   90.00
_cell.angle_gamma   90.00
#
_symmetry.space_group_name_H-M   'P 1'
#
loop_
_entity.id
_entity.type
_entity.pdbx_description
1 polymer ?
#
loop_
_entity_poly.entity_id
_entity_poly.type
_entity_poly.pdbx_seq_one_letter_code
_entity_poly.pdbx_strand_id
1 'polypeptide(L)'
;MNEVLKAAQILEDDYKVAADVWSVTSYKELRRDALEVERWNLLHPNEPQKQSYLSRMLAKEDGVFVASSDYVKALPDSVSKWFPRTLFSLGTDGFGRSDSREALRDFFEVDAKHIVLAALTALAKEGKFKTTELNKVIKRLGINPDKKNPMRF
;
A
#
# COMPACT_ATOMS: atom_id res chain seq x y z
N MET A 1 -6.31 -7.83 -6.56
CA MET A 1 -6.77 -8.73 -5.48
C MET A 1 -5.95 -10.02 -5.40
N ASN A 2 -5.84 -10.84 -6.46
CA ASN A 2 -5.12 -12.12 -6.38
C ASN A 2 -3.66 -12.00 -5.89
N GLU A 3 -2.93 -10.99 -6.33
CA GLU A 3 -1.54 -10.77 -5.89
C GLU A 3 -1.45 -10.39 -4.41
N VAL A 4 -2.44 -9.62 -3.91
CA VAL A 4 -2.50 -9.25 -2.49
C VAL A 4 -2.79 -10.47 -1.61
N LEU A 5 -3.71 -11.35 -2.02
CA LEU A 5 -4.00 -12.61 -1.31
C LEU A 5 -2.78 -13.54 -1.30
N LYS A 6 -2.06 -13.67 -2.43
CA LYS A 6 -0.80 -14.43 -2.48
C LYS A 6 0.26 -13.81 -1.56
N ALA A 7 0.37 -12.48 -1.54
CA ALA A 7 1.31 -11.80 -0.66
C ALA A 7 0.99 -12.03 0.83
N ALA A 8 -0.29 -11.95 1.21
CA ALA A 8 -0.74 -12.26 2.57
C ALA A 8 -0.35 -13.68 3.00
N GLN A 9 -0.56 -14.66 2.11
CA GLN A 9 -0.17 -16.05 2.37
C GLN A 9 1.35 -16.21 2.56
N ILE A 10 2.16 -15.57 1.69
CA ILE A 10 3.64 -15.60 1.82
C ILE A 10 4.09 -14.93 3.13
N LEU A 11 3.48 -13.80 3.50
CA LEU A 11 3.78 -13.12 4.76
C LEU A 11 3.52 -14.01 5.97
N GLU A 12 2.40 -14.73 5.98
CA GLU A 12 2.04 -15.63 7.07
C GLU A 12 2.94 -16.87 7.11
N ASP A 13 3.11 -17.55 5.99
CA ASP A 13 3.84 -18.83 5.93
C ASP A 13 5.33 -18.65 6.19
N ASP A 14 5.95 -17.68 5.52
CA ASP A 14 7.40 -17.52 5.50
C ASP A 14 7.94 -16.57 6.58
N TYR A 15 7.14 -15.56 6.96
CA TYR A 15 7.61 -14.47 7.83
C TYR A 15 6.82 -14.35 9.14
N LYS A 16 5.75 -15.14 9.31
CA LYS A 16 4.88 -15.12 10.49
C LYS A 16 4.24 -13.74 10.73
N VAL A 17 3.92 -13.07 9.64
CA VAL A 17 3.24 -11.76 9.61
C VAL A 17 1.83 -11.97 9.11
N ALA A 18 0.84 -11.78 10.00
CA ALA A 18 -0.57 -11.77 9.62
C ALA A 18 -0.90 -10.46 8.87
N ALA A 19 -1.80 -10.54 7.91
CA ALA A 19 -2.23 -9.39 7.12
C ALA A 19 -3.74 -9.42 6.86
N ASP A 20 -4.41 -8.32 7.20
CA ASP A 20 -5.79 -8.09 6.80
C ASP A 20 -5.84 -7.54 5.37
N VAL A 21 -6.70 -8.13 4.55
CA VAL A 21 -6.83 -7.75 3.14
C VAL A 21 -8.12 -6.97 2.91
N TRP A 22 -7.97 -5.72 2.46
CA TRP A 22 -9.05 -4.81 2.18
C TRP A 22 -9.23 -4.60 0.67
N SER A 23 -10.48 -4.68 0.20
CA SER A 23 -10.84 -4.32 -1.17
C SER A 23 -11.33 -2.87 -1.21
N VAL A 24 -10.53 -1.97 -1.73
CA VAL A 24 -10.90 -0.56 -1.87
C VAL A 24 -11.64 -0.35 -3.19
N THR A 25 -12.95 -0.19 -3.14
CA THR A 25 -13.81 -0.05 -4.33
C THR A 25 -13.74 1.34 -4.95
N SER A 26 -13.47 2.40 -4.17
CA SER A 26 -13.37 3.77 -4.67
C SER A 26 -12.51 4.68 -3.80
N TYR A 27 -11.29 4.92 -4.20
CA TYR A 27 -10.44 5.96 -3.59
C TYR A 27 -11.04 7.37 -3.75
N LYS A 28 -11.74 7.63 -4.86
CA LYS A 28 -12.43 8.91 -5.10
C LYS A 28 -13.46 9.21 -4.02
N GLU A 29 -14.29 8.23 -3.67
CA GLU A 29 -15.33 8.43 -2.66
C GLU A 29 -14.73 8.56 -1.24
N LEU A 30 -13.71 7.77 -0.90
CA LEU A 30 -12.98 7.91 0.36
C LEU A 30 -12.37 9.32 0.49
N ARG A 31 -11.77 9.82 -0.58
CA ARG A 31 -11.19 11.15 -0.60
C ARG A 31 -12.25 12.25 -0.48
N ARG A 32 -13.37 12.10 -1.18
CA ARG A 32 -14.48 13.06 -1.14
C ARG A 32 -15.06 13.19 0.27
N ASP A 33 -15.38 12.06 0.91
CA ASP A 33 -15.85 12.02 2.29
C ASP A 33 -14.87 12.72 3.24
N ALA A 34 -13.59 12.39 3.13
CA ALA A 34 -12.58 12.94 4.02
C ALA A 34 -12.38 14.46 3.84
N LEU A 35 -12.40 14.96 2.61
CA LEU A 35 -12.32 16.40 2.33
C LEU A 35 -13.57 17.16 2.82
N GLU A 36 -14.75 16.56 2.70
CA GLU A 36 -16.01 17.13 3.21
C GLU A 36 -15.96 17.24 4.73
N VAL A 37 -15.49 16.20 5.41
CA VAL A 37 -15.30 16.21 6.87
C VAL A 37 -14.29 17.27 7.29
N GLU A 38 -13.15 17.37 6.63
CA GLU A 38 -12.16 18.41 6.93
C GLU A 38 -12.73 19.82 6.76
N ARG A 39 -13.45 20.05 5.65
CA ARG A 39 -14.08 21.34 5.42
C ARG A 39 -15.11 21.66 6.50
N TRP A 40 -15.93 20.67 6.88
CA TRP A 40 -16.92 20.87 7.94
C TRP A 40 -16.23 21.24 9.26
N ASN A 41 -15.22 20.50 9.67
CA ASN A 41 -14.46 20.75 10.89
C ASN A 41 -13.80 22.15 10.89
N LEU A 42 -13.26 22.55 9.74
CA LEU A 42 -12.67 23.89 9.59
C LEU A 42 -13.70 25.02 9.82
N LEU A 43 -14.93 24.83 9.34
CA LEU A 43 -16.00 25.84 9.42
C LEU A 43 -16.76 25.82 10.76
N HIS A 44 -16.58 24.75 11.57
CA HIS A 44 -17.27 24.57 12.84
C HIS A 44 -16.26 24.28 13.97
N PRO A 45 -15.37 25.22 14.27
CA PRO A 45 -14.25 24.97 15.22
C PRO A 45 -14.72 24.72 16.66
N ASN A 46 -15.92 25.17 17.04
CA ASN A 46 -16.50 24.99 18.37
C ASN A 46 -17.41 23.76 18.50
N GLU A 47 -17.64 23.03 17.40
CA GLU A 47 -18.44 21.82 17.38
C GLU A 47 -17.57 20.57 17.58
N PRO A 48 -18.15 19.44 18.03
CA PRO A 48 -17.42 18.17 18.09
C PRO A 48 -16.88 17.79 16.71
N GLN A 49 -15.57 17.54 16.63
CA GLN A 49 -14.91 17.23 15.37
C GLN A 49 -15.40 15.89 14.78
N LYS A 50 -15.76 15.91 13.52
CA LYS A 50 -16.14 14.71 12.75
C LYS A 50 -14.91 13.94 12.29
N GLN A 51 -15.08 12.64 12.11
CA GLN A 51 -14.05 11.77 11.52
C GLN A 51 -14.51 11.24 10.17
N SER A 52 -13.62 11.17 9.20
CA SER A 52 -13.92 10.57 7.90
C SER A 52 -14.19 9.07 8.04
N TYR A 53 -14.87 8.50 7.06
CA TYR A 53 -15.11 7.05 7.01
C TYR A 53 -13.80 6.28 7.12
N LEU A 54 -12.78 6.66 6.32
CA LEU A 54 -11.47 6.01 6.31
C LEU A 54 -10.80 6.08 7.70
N SER A 55 -10.76 7.25 8.33
CA SER A 55 -10.15 7.41 9.66
C SER A 55 -10.86 6.57 10.74
N ARG A 56 -12.19 6.46 10.68
CA ARG A 56 -12.95 5.62 11.61
C ARG A 56 -12.68 4.14 11.42
N MET A 57 -12.63 3.68 10.16
CA MET A 57 -12.38 2.27 9.83
C MET A 57 -11.01 1.82 10.27
N LEU A 58 -10.00 2.69 10.13
CA LEU A 58 -8.61 2.36 10.44
C LEU A 58 -8.17 2.77 11.86
N ALA A 59 -9.07 3.33 12.69
CA ALA A 59 -8.71 3.87 14.01
C ALA A 59 -8.11 2.85 14.98
N LYS A 60 -8.42 1.56 14.81
CA LYS A 60 -7.95 0.47 15.67
C LYS A 60 -6.86 -0.39 15.03
N GLU A 61 -6.49 -0.09 13.79
CA GLU A 61 -5.49 -0.85 13.06
C GLU A 61 -4.08 -0.44 13.52
N ASP A 62 -3.30 -1.42 13.98
CA ASP A 62 -1.93 -1.21 14.50
C ASP A 62 -0.85 -1.72 13.53
N GLY A 63 -1.23 -2.11 12.34
CA GLY A 63 -0.34 -2.60 11.29
C GLY A 63 0.26 -1.50 10.43
N VAL A 64 1.17 -1.90 9.54
CA VAL A 64 1.63 -1.08 8.42
C VAL A 64 0.65 -1.19 7.26
N PHE A 65 0.55 -0.15 6.45
CA PHE A 65 -0.39 -0.11 5.34
C PHE A 65 0.33 -0.18 4.00
N VAL A 66 -0.08 -1.12 3.16
CA VAL A 66 0.40 -1.26 1.78
C VAL A 66 -0.79 -1.26 0.84
N ALA A 67 -0.84 -0.30 -0.08
CA ALA A 67 -1.80 -0.29 -1.17
C ALA A 67 -1.14 -0.83 -2.45
N SER A 68 -1.83 -1.72 -3.16
CA SER A 68 -1.42 -2.20 -4.48
C SER A 68 -2.54 -2.02 -5.47
N SER A 69 -2.25 -1.38 -6.60
CA SER A 69 -3.23 -1.00 -7.61
C SER A 69 -2.66 -1.16 -9.03
N ASP A 70 -3.53 -1.48 -9.98
CA ASP A 70 -3.21 -1.43 -11.41
C ASP A 70 -3.31 0.02 -11.98
N TYR A 71 -3.58 1.02 -11.11
CA TYR A 71 -3.55 2.45 -11.42
C TYR A 71 -2.26 3.11 -10.90
N VAL A 72 -2.07 4.37 -11.25
CA VAL A 72 -0.95 5.19 -10.76
C VAL A 72 -0.97 5.32 -9.22
N LYS A 73 0.20 5.41 -8.61
CA LYS A 73 0.36 5.54 -7.13
C LYS A 73 -0.33 6.78 -6.57
N ALA A 74 -0.45 7.84 -7.38
CA ALA A 74 -1.15 9.07 -6.97
C ALA A 74 -2.60 8.82 -6.51
N LEU A 75 -3.24 7.74 -6.99
CA LEU A 75 -4.61 7.40 -6.60
C LEU A 75 -4.70 6.96 -5.13
N PRO A 76 -4.02 5.90 -4.65
CA PRO A 76 -3.97 5.58 -3.23
C PRO A 76 -3.31 6.68 -2.40
N ASP A 77 -2.26 7.34 -2.91
CA ASP A 77 -1.58 8.44 -2.19
C ASP A 77 -2.53 9.62 -1.91
N SER A 78 -3.55 9.82 -2.74
CA SER A 78 -4.54 10.89 -2.56
C SER A 78 -5.34 10.81 -1.26
N VAL A 79 -5.32 9.67 -0.57
CA VAL A 79 -5.99 9.46 0.73
C VAL A 79 -5.00 9.19 1.88
N SER A 80 -3.70 9.20 1.62
CA SER A 80 -2.66 8.79 2.57
C SER A 80 -2.67 9.59 3.87
N LYS A 81 -3.00 10.90 3.83
CA LYS A 81 -3.01 11.76 5.02
C LYS A 81 -4.04 11.38 6.08
N TRP A 82 -5.05 10.58 5.73
CA TRP A 82 -6.09 10.11 6.65
C TRP A 82 -5.84 8.71 7.19
N PHE A 83 -4.73 8.08 6.79
CA PHE A 83 -4.26 6.85 7.41
C PHE A 83 -3.62 7.15 8.76
N PRO A 84 -3.75 6.26 9.76
CA PRO A 84 -3.13 6.46 11.08
C PRO A 84 -1.60 6.35 11.04
N ARG A 85 -1.05 5.74 9.97
CA ARG A 85 0.37 5.53 9.73
C ARG A 85 0.69 5.72 8.25
N THR A 86 1.96 5.71 7.90
CA THR A 86 2.41 5.84 6.51
C THR A 86 1.82 4.75 5.63
N LEU A 87 1.13 5.15 4.56
CA LEU A 87 0.69 4.27 3.49
C LEU A 87 1.84 4.07 2.50
N PHE A 88 2.18 2.81 2.22
CA PHE A 88 3.14 2.46 1.17
C PHE A 88 2.37 2.06 -0.09
N SER A 89 2.49 2.85 -1.16
CA SER A 89 1.72 2.63 -2.39
C SER A 89 2.55 1.97 -3.48
N LEU A 90 2.00 0.90 -4.05
CA LEU A 90 2.48 0.24 -5.27
C LEU A 90 1.45 0.49 -6.38
N GLY A 91 1.94 0.86 -7.57
CA GLY A 91 1.08 1.20 -8.69
C GLY A 91 1.84 1.24 -10.01
N THR A 92 1.10 1.40 -11.10
CA THR A 92 1.62 1.34 -12.48
C THR A 92 1.97 2.74 -12.99
N ASP A 93 2.99 3.37 -12.40
CA ASP A 93 3.49 4.65 -12.89
C ASP A 93 4.37 4.47 -14.13
N GLY A 94 4.35 5.45 -15.03
CA GLY A 94 5.12 5.47 -16.26
C GLY A 94 4.28 5.18 -17.52
N PHE A 95 4.95 4.78 -18.60
CA PHE A 95 4.28 4.47 -19.86
C PHE A 95 3.63 3.09 -19.83
N GLY A 96 2.42 2.99 -20.39
CA GLY A 96 1.74 1.71 -20.60
C GLY A 96 2.55 0.77 -21.48
N ARG A 97 2.44 -0.53 -21.21
CA ARG A 97 3.10 -1.61 -21.97
C ARG A 97 2.11 -2.68 -22.35
N SER A 98 2.44 -3.43 -23.38
CA SER A 98 1.69 -4.60 -23.82
C SER A 98 2.53 -5.84 -23.60
N ASP A 99 2.09 -6.71 -22.69
CA ASP A 99 2.73 -7.99 -22.38
C ASP A 99 1.71 -8.89 -21.64
N SER A 100 2.14 -10.08 -21.21
CA SER A 100 1.34 -10.92 -20.33
C SER A 100 1.08 -10.20 -19.00
N ARG A 101 -0.04 -10.53 -18.36
CA ARG A 101 -0.42 -9.95 -17.08
C ARG A 101 0.64 -10.16 -16.00
N GLU A 102 1.28 -11.31 -16.02
CA GLU A 102 2.35 -11.66 -15.06
C GLU A 102 3.59 -10.80 -15.29
N ALA A 103 4.05 -10.69 -16.54
CA ALA A 103 5.19 -9.86 -16.92
C ALA A 103 4.96 -8.37 -16.59
N LEU A 104 3.76 -7.86 -16.85
CA LEU A 104 3.41 -6.48 -16.53
C LEU A 104 3.41 -6.20 -15.02
N ARG A 105 2.90 -7.14 -14.20
CA ARG A 105 2.90 -6.99 -12.75
C ARG A 105 4.30 -7.03 -12.16
N ASP A 106 5.16 -7.91 -12.66
CA ASP A 106 6.57 -7.92 -12.31
C ASP A 106 7.24 -6.63 -12.75
N PHE A 107 7.01 -6.18 -13.99
CA PHE A 107 7.60 -4.94 -14.52
C PHE A 107 7.23 -3.73 -13.67
N PHE A 108 5.95 -3.54 -13.35
CA PHE A 108 5.47 -2.41 -12.55
C PHE A 108 5.59 -2.59 -11.04
N GLU A 109 6.15 -3.72 -10.59
CA GLU A 109 6.38 -3.98 -9.16
C GLU A 109 5.09 -4.00 -8.31
N VAL A 110 4.00 -4.57 -8.89
CA VAL A 110 2.69 -4.71 -8.23
C VAL A 110 2.28 -6.17 -8.02
N ASP A 111 3.18 -7.11 -8.21
CA ASP A 111 2.99 -8.53 -7.94
C ASP A 111 3.17 -8.88 -6.46
N ALA A 112 2.87 -10.13 -6.11
CA ALA A 112 2.90 -10.60 -4.72
C ALA A 112 4.27 -10.39 -4.04
N LYS A 113 5.38 -10.65 -4.75
CA LYS A 113 6.72 -10.52 -4.17
C LYS A 113 7.08 -9.08 -3.81
N HIS A 114 6.69 -8.10 -4.63
CA HIS A 114 6.91 -6.68 -4.34
C HIS A 114 5.99 -6.18 -3.22
N ILE A 115 4.76 -6.70 -3.12
CA ILE A 115 3.85 -6.41 -2.01
C ILE A 115 4.44 -6.93 -0.69
N VAL A 116 4.96 -8.16 -0.67
CA VAL A 116 5.66 -8.73 0.50
C VAL A 116 6.85 -7.88 0.90
N LEU A 117 7.71 -7.50 -0.05
CA LEU A 117 8.87 -6.66 0.21
C LEU A 117 8.47 -5.29 0.78
N ALA A 118 7.42 -4.66 0.22
CA ALA A 118 6.90 -3.38 0.70
C ALA A 118 6.40 -3.49 2.15
N ALA A 119 5.65 -4.54 2.48
CA ALA A 119 5.14 -4.77 3.84
C ALA A 119 6.29 -4.99 4.85
N LEU A 120 7.26 -5.84 4.53
CA LEU A 120 8.41 -6.10 5.40
C LEU A 120 9.31 -4.87 5.54
N THR A 121 9.46 -4.07 4.49
CA THR A 121 10.20 -2.80 4.54
C THR A 121 9.49 -1.77 5.43
N ALA A 122 8.16 -1.68 5.34
CA ALA A 122 7.37 -0.81 6.21
C ALA A 122 7.47 -1.25 7.68
N LEU A 123 7.38 -2.55 7.96
CA LEU A 123 7.59 -3.11 9.30
C LEU A 123 9.01 -2.86 9.82
N ALA A 124 10.02 -2.92 8.97
CA ALA A 124 11.40 -2.62 9.36
C ALA A 124 11.59 -1.15 9.74
N LYS A 125 10.92 -0.22 9.05
CA LYS A 125 10.91 1.21 9.41
C LYS A 125 10.28 1.47 10.78
N GLU A 126 9.31 0.64 11.18
CA GLU A 126 8.70 0.69 12.50
C GLU A 126 9.45 -0.14 13.58
N GLY A 127 10.59 -0.74 13.24
CA GLY A 127 11.36 -1.59 14.15
C GLY A 127 10.74 -2.95 14.46
N LYS A 128 9.67 -3.32 13.75
CA LYS A 128 8.96 -4.60 13.89
C LYS A 128 9.55 -5.73 13.04
N PHE A 129 10.47 -5.41 12.13
CA PHE A 129 11.24 -6.36 11.32
C PHE A 129 12.70 -5.91 11.24
N LYS A 130 13.64 -6.87 11.15
CA LYS A 130 15.08 -6.55 11.10
C LYS A 130 15.49 -6.05 9.71
N THR A 131 15.94 -4.82 9.59
CA THR A 131 16.44 -4.24 8.32
C THR A 131 17.54 -5.09 7.69
N THR A 132 18.40 -5.73 8.50
CA THR A 132 19.47 -6.61 8.04
C THR A 132 18.98 -7.86 7.29
N GLU A 133 17.74 -8.27 7.53
CA GLU A 133 17.14 -9.42 6.84
C GLU A 133 16.54 -9.05 5.47
N LEU A 134 16.29 -7.77 5.17
CA LEU A 134 15.65 -7.36 3.91
C LEU A 134 16.44 -7.80 2.66
N ASN A 135 17.78 -7.81 2.72
CA ASN A 135 18.60 -8.31 1.61
C ASN A 135 18.38 -9.80 1.35
N LYS A 136 18.14 -10.59 2.41
CA LYS A 136 17.81 -12.03 2.27
C LYS A 136 16.41 -12.20 1.69
N VAL A 137 15.46 -11.35 2.10
CA VAL A 137 14.10 -11.32 1.55
C VAL A 137 14.12 -11.05 0.05
N ILE A 138 14.84 -10.01 -0.40
CA ILE A 138 15.00 -9.65 -1.82
C ILE A 138 15.52 -10.85 -2.62
N LYS A 139 16.57 -11.51 -2.13
CA LYS A 139 17.15 -12.70 -2.76
C LYS A 139 16.17 -13.88 -2.79
N ARG A 140 15.48 -14.15 -1.69
CA ARG A 140 14.52 -15.26 -1.57
C ARG A 140 13.33 -15.08 -2.51
N LEU A 141 12.85 -13.84 -2.64
CA LEU A 141 11.74 -13.49 -3.53
C LEU A 141 12.15 -13.40 -5.01
N GLY A 142 13.45 -13.54 -5.33
CA GLY A 142 13.96 -13.44 -6.69
C GLY A 142 13.79 -12.05 -7.30
N ILE A 143 13.82 -10.99 -6.48
CA ILE A 143 13.72 -9.62 -6.94
C ILE A 143 15.11 -9.12 -7.35
N ASN A 144 15.20 -8.54 -8.56
CA ASN A 144 16.42 -7.89 -9.02
C ASN A 144 16.46 -6.44 -8.48
N PRO A 145 17.36 -6.10 -7.55
CA PRO A 145 17.44 -4.75 -6.98
C PRO A 145 17.94 -3.71 -7.99
N ASP A 146 18.65 -4.15 -9.04
CA ASP A 146 19.22 -3.28 -10.08
C ASP A 146 18.29 -3.14 -11.30
N LYS A 147 17.05 -3.60 -11.20
CA LYS A 147 16.03 -3.43 -12.22
C LYS A 147 15.78 -1.95 -12.50
N LYS A 148 15.61 -1.61 -13.77
CA LYS A 148 15.31 -0.23 -14.17
C LYS A 148 13.97 0.22 -13.59
N ASN A 149 13.92 1.47 -13.14
CA ASN A 149 12.70 2.06 -12.59
C ASN A 149 11.60 2.15 -13.67
N PRO A 150 10.43 1.51 -13.49
CA PRO A 150 9.34 1.51 -14.47
C PRO A 150 8.86 2.90 -14.91
N MET A 151 8.99 3.91 -14.06
CA MET A 151 8.57 5.29 -14.37
C MET A 151 9.40 5.93 -15.48
N ARG A 152 10.58 5.42 -15.77
CA ARG A 152 11.56 6.07 -16.67
C ARG A 152 11.82 5.29 -17.97
N PHE A 153 11.16 4.14 -18.15
CA PHE A 153 11.44 3.24 -19.28
C PHE A 153 10.17 2.63 -19.88
#